data_f3af458ca25725328b1fa61330a07fa4
#
_entry.id   f3af458ca25725328b1fa61330a07fa4
#
_cell.length_a   1.000
_cell.length_b   1.000
_cell.length_c   1.000
_cell.angle_alpha   90.00
_cell.angle_beta   90.00
_cell.angle_gamma   90.00
#
_symmetry.space_group_name_H-M   'P 1'
#
loop_
_entity.id
_entity.type
_entity.pdbx_description
1 polymer ?
#
loop_
_entity_poly.entity_id
_entity_poly.type
_entity_poly.pdbx_seq_one_letter_code
_entity_poly.pdbx_strand_id
1 'polypeptide(L)'
;MILYSWTALSGSSGSSVALGITDDRGRAMQAGEESLGSGQAIVVIIDAVRPAMAPHTLAPCYIRTGVGWVGRCTAVGEVSWARFFAPGDPGDRAGPVDPGRIGG
;
A
#
# COMPACT_ATOMS: atom_id res chain seq x y z
N MET A 1 -9.63 -3.97 13.44
CA MET A 1 -8.39 -3.18 13.45
C MET A 1 -7.89 -2.98 12.03
N ILE A 2 -7.49 -1.78 11.69
CA ILE A 2 -6.90 -1.50 10.39
C ILE A 2 -5.43 -1.17 10.60
N LEU A 3 -4.59 -1.78 9.79
CA LEU A 3 -3.17 -1.48 9.75
C LEU A 3 -2.83 -0.87 8.40
N TYR A 4 -1.67 -0.28 8.31
CA TYR A 4 -1.20 0.38 7.08
C TYR A 4 0.13 -0.21 6.69
N SER A 5 0.14 -0.90 5.56
CA SER A 5 1.34 -1.50 4.99
C SER A 5 1.89 -0.54 3.96
N TRP A 6 3.15 -0.17 4.08
CA TRP A 6 3.74 0.77 3.14
C TRP A 6 4.96 0.15 2.48
N THR A 7 5.15 0.50 1.21
CA THR A 7 6.26 0.00 0.40
C THR A 7 6.81 1.15 -0.41
N ALA A 8 8.11 1.36 -0.31
CA ALA A 8 8.81 2.37 -1.08
C ALA A 8 9.55 1.67 -2.23
N LEU A 9 9.35 2.16 -3.45
CA LEU A 9 9.87 1.52 -4.65
C LEU A 9 10.90 2.43 -5.31
N SER A 10 11.99 1.83 -5.78
CA SER A 10 13.02 2.57 -6.50
C SER A 10 12.63 2.73 -7.96
N GLY A 11 13.17 3.78 -8.59
CA GLY A 11 12.82 4.07 -9.97
C GLY A 11 13.50 3.21 -11.00
N SER A 12 14.67 2.67 -10.67
CA SER A 12 15.45 1.99 -11.69
C SER A 12 15.00 0.57 -11.94
N SER A 13 14.47 -0.10 -10.94
CA SER A 13 14.11 -1.51 -11.07
C SER A 13 12.72 -1.83 -10.56
N GLY A 14 12.03 -0.87 -9.97
CA GLY A 14 10.76 -1.14 -9.33
C GLY A 14 10.88 -2.00 -8.09
N SER A 15 12.09 -2.19 -7.60
CA SER A 15 12.31 -2.99 -6.40
C SER A 15 11.94 -2.21 -5.16
N SER A 16 11.47 -2.90 -4.14
CA SER A 16 11.23 -2.26 -2.88
C SER A 16 12.54 -1.97 -2.19
N VAL A 17 12.72 -0.72 -1.75
CA VAL A 17 13.91 -0.28 -1.03
C VAL A 17 13.64 -0.12 0.45
N ALA A 18 12.36 -0.06 0.83
CA ALA A 18 11.94 -0.04 2.22
C ALA A 18 10.49 -0.46 2.29
N LEU A 19 10.13 -1.06 3.40
CA LEU A 19 8.74 -1.44 3.63
C LEU A 19 8.49 -1.52 5.13
N GLY A 20 7.24 -1.49 5.51
CA GLY A 20 6.88 -1.61 6.90
C GLY A 20 5.37 -1.69 7.07
N ILE A 21 4.95 -1.87 8.32
CA ILE A 21 3.56 -1.92 8.66
C ILE A 21 3.37 -1.21 9.99
N THR A 22 2.29 -0.45 10.12
CA THR A 22 2.00 0.30 11.31
C THR A 22 0.50 0.43 11.48
N ASP A 23 0.05 0.73 12.69
CA ASP A 23 -1.35 0.99 12.95
C ASP A 23 -1.73 2.47 12.78
N ASP A 24 -0.78 3.29 12.37
CA ASP A 24 -0.98 4.73 12.25
C ASP A 24 -0.68 5.17 10.82
N ARG A 25 -1.70 5.65 10.13
CA ARG A 25 -1.54 6.10 8.73
C ARG A 25 -0.53 7.24 8.63
N GLY A 26 -0.54 8.15 9.60
CA GLY A 26 0.41 9.26 9.59
C GLY A 26 1.85 8.80 9.64
N ARG A 27 2.12 7.75 10.42
CA ARG A 27 3.47 7.19 10.49
C ARG A 27 3.87 6.52 9.18
N ALA A 28 2.92 5.83 8.54
CA ALA A 28 3.19 5.23 7.23
C ALA A 28 3.53 6.30 6.21
N MET A 29 2.76 7.39 6.20
CA MET A 29 3.02 8.49 5.29
C MET A 29 4.35 9.17 5.59
N GLN A 30 4.68 9.35 6.86
CA GLN A 30 5.95 9.96 7.25
C GLN A 30 7.12 9.09 6.79
N ALA A 31 7.05 7.79 6.99
CA ALA A 31 8.10 6.89 6.55
C ALA A 31 8.25 6.93 5.04
N GLY A 32 7.15 7.00 4.32
CA GLY A 32 7.17 7.12 2.87
C GLY A 32 7.78 8.43 2.41
N GLU A 33 7.43 9.53 3.07
CA GLU A 33 7.98 10.82 2.73
C GLU A 33 9.49 10.88 2.97
N GLU A 34 9.96 10.22 4.00
CA GLU A 34 11.40 10.13 4.25
C GLU A 34 12.11 9.37 3.13
N SER A 35 11.52 8.28 2.66
CA SER A 35 12.10 7.51 1.56
C SER A 35 12.12 8.32 0.26
N LEU A 36 11.06 9.07 0.00
CA LEU A 36 11.00 9.93 -1.19
C LEU A 36 11.98 11.09 -1.09
N GLY A 37 12.07 11.70 0.10
CA GLY A 37 12.94 12.84 0.31
C GLY A 37 14.40 12.50 0.25
N SER A 38 14.78 11.26 0.61
CA SER A 38 16.17 10.83 0.54
C SER A 38 16.61 10.46 -0.88
N GLY A 39 15.66 10.38 -1.81
CA GLY A 39 15.98 9.99 -3.18
C GLY A 39 16.06 8.49 -3.40
N GLN A 40 15.85 7.69 -2.37
CA GLN A 40 15.90 6.24 -2.52
C GLN A 40 14.69 5.68 -3.26
N ALA A 41 13.55 6.33 -3.10
CA ALA A 41 12.32 5.88 -3.72
C ALA A 41 11.74 6.96 -4.62
N ILE A 42 11.02 6.53 -5.65
CA ILE A 42 10.28 7.45 -6.51
C ILE A 42 8.78 7.35 -6.27
N VAL A 43 8.33 6.25 -5.67
CA VAL A 43 6.91 6.07 -5.37
C VAL A 43 6.79 5.29 -4.07
N VAL A 44 5.79 5.63 -3.29
CA VAL A 44 5.45 4.91 -2.06
C VAL A 44 3.98 4.53 -2.16
N ILE A 45 3.70 3.27 -1.84
CA ILE A 45 2.32 2.76 -1.85
C ILE A 45 1.98 2.37 -0.43
N ILE A 46 0.84 2.88 0.05
CA ILE A 46 0.30 2.52 1.36
C ILE A 46 -1.01 1.81 1.14
N ASP A 47 -1.13 0.61 1.70
CA ASP A 47 -2.37 -0.16 1.67
C ASP A 47 -2.96 -0.25 3.06
N ALA A 48 -4.25 0.03 3.17
CA ALA A 48 -4.98 -0.25 4.39
C ALA A 48 -5.31 -1.74 4.41
N VAL A 49 -4.90 -2.42 5.46
CA VAL A 49 -5.03 -3.88 5.54
C VAL A 49 -5.66 -4.27 6.86
N ARG A 50 -6.25 -5.46 6.89
CA ARG A 50 -6.79 -6.07 8.10
C ARG A 50 -5.96 -7.28 8.45
N PRO A 51 -5.62 -7.47 9.71
CA PRO A 51 -4.95 -8.71 10.11
C PRO A 51 -5.95 -9.87 10.09
N ALA A 52 -5.47 -11.04 9.71
CA ALA A 52 -6.25 -12.26 9.73
C ALA A 52 -5.30 -13.42 10.00
N MET A 53 -5.82 -14.50 10.53
CA MET A 53 -5.02 -15.70 10.78
C MET A 53 -5.37 -16.73 9.72
N ALA A 54 -4.36 -17.21 9.04
CA ALA A 54 -4.55 -18.34 8.13
C ALA A 54 -4.83 -19.60 8.94
N PRO A 55 -5.83 -20.39 8.55
CA PRO A 55 -6.22 -21.56 9.36
C PRO A 55 -5.14 -22.59 9.51
N HIS A 56 -4.20 -22.64 8.60
CA HIS A 56 -3.19 -23.71 8.58
C HIS A 56 -1.78 -23.20 8.82
N THR A 57 -1.65 -21.95 9.28
CA THR A 57 -0.32 -21.41 9.58
C THR A 57 -0.36 -20.72 10.93
N LEU A 58 0.80 -20.54 11.51
CA LEU A 58 0.95 -19.80 12.76
C LEU A 58 1.27 -18.34 12.51
N ALA A 59 1.55 -17.98 11.27
CA ALA A 59 1.89 -16.60 10.94
C ALA A 59 0.62 -15.82 10.62
N PRO A 60 0.54 -14.55 11.05
CA PRO A 60 -0.57 -13.71 10.67
C PRO A 60 -0.52 -13.38 9.18
N CYS A 61 -1.68 -13.20 8.61
CA CYS A 61 -1.82 -12.72 7.24
C CYS A 61 -2.42 -11.33 7.28
N TYR A 62 -2.25 -10.60 6.18
CA TYR A 62 -2.84 -9.28 6.05
C TYR A 62 -3.66 -9.25 4.78
N ILE A 63 -4.90 -8.81 4.91
CA ILE A 63 -5.86 -8.77 3.80
C ILE A 63 -6.05 -7.32 3.40
N ARG A 64 -5.82 -7.02 2.13
CA ARG A 64 -5.99 -5.66 1.63
C ARG A 64 -7.46 -5.30 1.57
N THR A 65 -7.77 -4.10 2.06
CA THR A 65 -9.16 -3.62 2.04
C THR A 65 -9.55 -3.02 0.70
N GLY A 66 -8.59 -2.72 -0.16
CA GLY A 66 -8.83 -2.05 -1.43
C GLY A 66 -8.65 -0.55 -1.36
N VAL A 67 -8.39 -0.01 -0.19
CA VAL A 67 -8.15 1.42 -0.02
C VAL A 67 -6.67 1.64 0.21
N GLY A 68 -6.11 2.64 -0.45
CA GLY A 68 -4.72 2.94 -0.26
C GLY A 68 -4.35 4.33 -0.76
N TRP A 69 -3.07 4.63 -0.68
CA TRP A 69 -2.53 5.93 -1.07
C TRP A 69 -1.22 5.72 -1.82
N VAL A 70 -1.00 6.55 -2.82
CA VAL A 70 0.24 6.56 -3.59
C VAL A 70 0.89 7.92 -3.40
N GLY A 71 2.14 7.93 -2.95
CA GLY A 71 2.90 9.14 -2.76
C GLY A 71 4.02 9.25 -3.77
N ARG A 72 4.22 10.44 -4.29
CA ARG A 72 5.29 10.75 -5.23
C ARG A 72 5.86 12.11 -4.92
N CYS A 73 7.14 12.26 -5.24
CA CYS A 73 7.78 13.55 -5.10
C CYS A 73 7.55 14.35 -6.39
N THR A 74 7.08 15.58 -6.24
CA THR A 74 6.85 16.45 -7.39
C THR A 74 8.17 17.07 -7.86
N ALA A 75 8.12 17.74 -9.00
CA ALA A 75 9.30 18.39 -9.57
C ALA A 75 9.88 19.48 -8.66
N VAL A 76 9.05 20.06 -7.77
CA VAL A 76 9.52 21.08 -6.84
C VAL A 76 9.95 20.48 -5.49
N GLY A 77 9.98 19.16 -5.38
CA GLY A 77 10.45 18.51 -4.16
C GLY A 77 9.38 18.27 -3.11
N GLU A 78 8.15 18.52 -3.42
CA GLU A 78 7.05 18.25 -2.48
C GLU A 78 6.49 16.87 -2.70
N VAL A 79 5.98 16.26 -1.63
CA VAL A 79 5.35 14.96 -1.73
C VAL A 79 3.86 15.16 -1.98
N SER A 80 3.35 14.48 -2.98
CA SER A 80 1.94 14.51 -3.33
C SER A 80 1.36 13.13 -3.09
N TRP A 81 0.24 13.07 -2.39
CA TRP A 81 -0.46 11.82 -2.09
C TRP A 81 -1.77 11.77 -2.84
N ALA A 82 -2.05 10.61 -3.43
CA ALA A 82 -3.32 10.35 -4.10
C ALA A 82 -3.94 9.11 -3.47
N ARG A 83 -5.22 9.19 -3.15
CA ARG A 83 -5.94 8.04 -2.64
C ARG A 83 -6.41 7.19 -3.81
N PHE A 84 -6.34 5.88 -3.65
CA PHE A 84 -6.83 4.98 -4.68
C PHE A 84 -7.76 3.94 -4.06
N PHE A 85 -8.59 3.36 -4.92
CA PHE A 85 -9.43 2.24 -4.58
C PHE A 85 -9.10 1.11 -5.55
N ALA A 86 -8.91 -0.08 -5.03
CA ALA A 86 -8.59 -1.24 -5.82
C ALA A 86 -9.39 -2.41 -5.30
N PRO A 87 -9.56 -3.48 -6.09
CA PRO A 87 -10.17 -4.70 -5.57
C PRO A 87 -9.34 -5.22 -4.41
N GLY A 88 -10.02 -5.67 -3.36
CA GLY A 88 -9.34 -6.31 -2.25
C GLY A 88 -8.76 -7.65 -2.67
N ASP A 89 -8.07 -8.30 -1.74
CA ASP A 89 -7.55 -9.63 -2.00
C ASP A 89 -8.69 -10.60 -2.23
N PRO A 90 -8.47 -11.65 -3.04
CA PRO A 90 -9.54 -12.61 -3.30
C PRO A 90 -10.18 -13.19 -2.06
N GLY A 91 -9.43 -13.34 -0.97
CA GLY A 91 -9.98 -13.82 0.28
C GLY A 91 -10.87 -12.82 0.98
N ASP A 92 -10.82 -11.57 0.61
CA ASP A 92 -11.59 -10.49 1.22
C ASP A 92 -12.86 -10.18 0.43
N ARG A 93 -13.03 -10.80 -0.71
CA ARG A 93 -14.15 -10.51 -1.59
C ARG A 93 -15.03 -11.70 -1.69
N ALA A 94 -16.31 -11.41 -1.63
CA ALA A 94 -17.29 -12.45 -1.85
C ALA A 94 -17.68 -12.43 -3.29
N GLY A 95 -17.14 -13.14 -4.09
CA GLY A 95 -17.55 -13.25 -5.46
C GLY A 95 -16.70 -12.49 -6.44
N PRO A 96 -17.01 -12.62 -7.70
CA PRO A 96 -16.19 -12.09 -8.76
C PRO A 96 -16.32 -10.60 -8.85
N VAL A 97 -15.34 -10.13 -9.38
CA VAL A 97 -15.39 -8.79 -9.78
C VAL A 97 -16.29 -8.65 -10.89
N ASP A 98 -16.85 -7.88 -11.02
CA ASP A 98 -17.44 -7.68 -12.12
C ASP A 98 -16.66 -7.14 -13.07
N PRO A 99 -16.42 -7.69 -13.72
CA PRO A 99 -15.44 -7.37 -14.48
C PRO A 99 -15.61 -6.45 -15.44
N GLY A 100 -15.86 -6.51 -15.09
CA GLY A 100 -15.80 -5.82 -15.70
C GLY A 100 -15.89 -5.00 -15.88
N ARG A 101 -16.02 -5.22 -15.43
CA ARG A 101 -16.01 -4.77 -15.42
C ARG A 101 -15.89 -4.20 -16.01
N ILE A 102 -16.14 -4.26 -16.09
CA ILE A 102 -16.07 -4.06 -16.56
C ILE A 102 -15.93 -3.65 -16.90
N GLY A 103 -15.99 -3.54 -16.89
CA GLY A 103 -15.68 -3.46 -17.11
C GLY A 103 -15.47 -3.30 -17.03
N GLY A 104 -15.45 -3.34 -16.78
CA GLY A 104 -15.16 -3.54 -16.67
C GLY A 104 -15.03 -3.53 -16.64
#